data_471520fdf5f6dab84f21116cb380f852
#
_entry.id   471520fdf5f6dab84f21116cb380f852
#
_cell.length_a   1.000
_cell.length_b   1.000
_cell.length_c   1.000
_cell.angle_alpha   90.00
_cell.angle_beta   90.00
_cell.angle_gamma   90.00
#
_symmetry.space_group_name_H-M   'P 1'
#
loop_
_entity.id
_entity.type
_entity.pdbx_description
1 polymer ?
#
loop_
_entity_poly.entity_id
_entity_poly.type
_entity_poly.pdbx_seq_one_letter_code
_entity_poly.pdbx_strand_id
1 'polypeptide(L)'
;CPTPGPQFGFLVTHNESISIADYFTVGDPAAPEFRPTCHYAYHPCDDAVLSLHEMFGAGAQQKVHEILDVDEIVTGIDELGVLIYGHEKNALWYGSRLSNEETKTLAPYQNATGLQVTSAVLAGMVWALENPQAGIVETDEMDHVRCLEVQKPYLGPVEAHYTDWTPLQGRWEHFPENIDESDPWQFRNVLAT
;
A
#
# COMPACT_ATOMS: atom_id res chain seq x y z
N CYS A 1 3.25 -2.74 -10.10
CA CYS A 1 2.73 -1.39 -10.05
C CYS A 1 2.24 -0.99 -11.44
N PRO A 2 1.02 -0.49 -11.62
CA PRO A 2 0.52 -0.05 -12.93
C PRO A 2 1.33 1.12 -13.51
N THR A 3 1.89 1.96 -12.64
CA THR A 3 2.79 3.03 -13.06
C THR A 3 4.14 2.44 -13.46
N PRO A 4 4.64 2.71 -14.68
CA PRO A 4 5.87 2.12 -15.15
C PRO A 4 7.11 2.66 -14.42
N GLY A 5 8.06 1.78 -14.19
CA GLY A 5 9.36 2.09 -13.59
C GLY A 5 9.42 1.90 -12.07
N PRO A 6 10.62 1.98 -11.50
CA PRO A 6 10.82 1.89 -10.07
C PRO A 6 10.25 3.13 -9.37
N GLN A 7 9.60 2.91 -8.24
CA GLN A 7 9.09 3.98 -7.39
C GLN A 7 9.86 3.99 -6.07
N PHE A 8 10.21 5.18 -5.59
CA PHE A 8 10.74 5.35 -4.23
C PHE A 8 9.58 5.58 -3.27
N GLY A 9 9.58 4.86 -2.17
CA GLY A 9 8.58 4.99 -1.13
C GLY A 9 9.20 5.06 0.26
N PHE A 10 8.45 5.57 1.20
CA PHE A 10 8.81 5.53 2.60
C PHE A 10 8.32 4.21 3.21
N LEU A 11 9.20 3.52 3.92
CA LEU A 11 8.78 2.42 4.77
C LEU A 11 8.09 2.99 6.00
N VAL A 12 6.86 2.57 6.22
CA VAL A 12 6.07 2.99 7.38
C VAL A 12 5.61 1.77 8.17
N THR A 13 5.46 1.94 9.47
CA THR A 13 4.90 0.90 10.34
C THR A 13 3.40 0.80 10.12
N HIS A 14 2.94 -0.40 9.78
CA HIS A 14 1.53 -0.69 9.58
C HIS A 14 1.19 -2.09 10.07
N ASN A 15 0.04 -2.26 10.71
CA ASN A 15 -0.32 -3.52 11.38
C ASN A 15 -0.42 -4.69 10.39
N GLU A 16 -0.85 -4.45 9.16
CA GLU A 16 -0.94 -5.47 8.12
C GLU A 16 0.41 -6.13 7.81
N SER A 17 1.53 -5.41 7.98
CA SER A 17 2.86 -6.00 7.82
C SER A 17 3.13 -7.08 8.86
N ILE A 18 2.56 -6.95 10.05
CA ILE A 18 2.70 -7.90 11.15
C ILE A 18 1.75 -9.08 10.95
N SER A 19 0.45 -8.79 10.76
CA SER A 19 -0.57 -9.83 10.65
C SER A 19 -0.38 -10.72 9.41
N ILE A 20 0.01 -10.14 8.27
CA ILE A 20 0.32 -10.93 7.06
C ILE A 20 1.55 -11.82 7.28
N ALA A 21 2.60 -11.30 7.91
CA ALA A 21 3.79 -12.11 8.22
C ALA A 21 3.46 -13.26 9.15
N ASP A 22 2.65 -13.02 10.18
CA ASP A 22 2.22 -14.04 11.12
C ASP A 22 1.31 -15.08 10.46
N TYR A 23 0.37 -14.66 9.63
CA TYR A 23 -0.52 -15.55 8.88
C TYR A 23 0.23 -16.53 7.97
N PHE A 24 1.29 -16.08 7.30
CA PHE A 24 2.11 -16.93 6.42
C PHE A 24 3.29 -17.59 7.12
N THR A 25 3.42 -17.45 8.43
CA THR A 25 4.46 -18.16 9.19
C THR A 25 4.14 -19.65 9.28
N VAL A 26 5.12 -20.48 8.91
CA VAL A 26 5.05 -21.94 9.01
C VAL A 26 5.98 -22.42 10.12
N GLY A 27 5.51 -23.33 10.96
CA GLY A 27 6.25 -23.90 12.08
C GLY A 27 6.07 -23.09 13.37
N ASP A 28 7.02 -23.26 14.30
CA ASP A 28 7.00 -22.54 15.58
C ASP A 28 7.28 -21.04 15.36
N PRO A 29 6.43 -20.12 15.81
CA PRO A 29 6.69 -18.67 15.69
C PRO A 29 8.03 -18.21 16.28
N ALA A 30 8.56 -18.91 17.29
CA ALA A 30 9.88 -18.61 17.88
C ALA A 30 11.05 -19.15 17.04
N ALA A 31 10.81 -20.15 16.19
CA ALA A 31 11.79 -20.73 15.29
C ALA A 31 11.11 -21.20 13.98
N PRO A 32 10.63 -20.27 13.18
CA PRO A 32 9.82 -20.60 12.01
C PRO A 32 10.61 -21.34 10.93
N GLU A 33 9.99 -22.33 10.30
CA GLU A 33 10.52 -22.95 9.10
C GLU A 33 10.47 -22.01 7.90
N PHE A 34 9.45 -21.17 7.86
CA PHE A 34 9.28 -20.10 6.89
C PHE A 34 8.54 -18.90 7.51
N ARG A 35 8.99 -17.72 7.19
CA ARG A 35 8.29 -16.45 7.46
C ARG A 35 8.64 -15.45 6.36
N PRO A 36 7.66 -14.89 5.65
CA PRO A 36 7.94 -13.86 4.66
C PRO A 36 8.40 -12.55 5.34
N THR A 37 9.22 -11.77 4.62
CA THR A 37 9.42 -10.37 4.96
C THR A 37 8.24 -9.56 4.46
N CYS A 38 7.50 -8.93 5.36
CA CYS A 38 6.39 -8.06 5.03
C CYS A 38 6.72 -6.62 5.43
N HIS A 39 6.49 -5.68 4.55
CA HIS A 39 6.66 -4.26 4.82
C HIS A 39 5.58 -3.45 4.10
N TYR A 40 5.26 -2.30 4.65
CA TYR A 40 4.39 -1.32 4.02
C TYR A 40 5.26 -0.20 3.45
N ALA A 41 5.11 0.07 2.16
CA ALA A 41 5.79 1.16 1.48
C ALA A 41 4.76 2.16 0.97
N TYR A 42 4.96 3.42 1.26
CA TYR A 42 4.10 4.52 0.85
C TYR A 42 4.87 5.48 -0.06
N HIS A 43 4.36 5.68 -1.26
CA HIS A 43 4.90 6.62 -2.25
C HIS A 43 3.94 7.82 -2.35
N PRO A 44 4.20 8.93 -1.62
CA PRO A 44 3.40 10.14 -1.73
C PRO A 44 3.65 10.85 -3.06
N CYS A 45 2.72 11.70 -3.48
CA CYS A 45 2.93 12.54 -4.66
C CYS A 45 4.05 13.56 -4.43
N ASP A 46 4.61 14.10 -5.52
CA ASP A 46 5.72 15.06 -5.46
C ASP A 46 5.40 16.30 -4.65
N ASP A 47 4.18 16.82 -4.74
CA ASP A 47 3.73 17.97 -3.97
C ASP A 47 3.78 17.72 -2.46
N ALA A 48 3.40 16.51 -2.02
CA ALA A 48 3.51 16.11 -0.62
C ALA A 48 4.97 16.01 -0.17
N VAL A 49 5.86 15.46 -1.01
CA VAL A 49 7.30 15.38 -0.72
C VAL A 49 7.91 16.77 -0.61
N LEU A 50 7.59 17.69 -1.54
CA LEU A 50 8.05 19.06 -1.50
C LEU A 50 7.55 19.82 -0.25
N SER A 51 6.30 19.58 0.15
CA SER A 51 5.73 20.13 1.39
C SER A 51 6.49 19.66 2.64
N LEU A 52 6.88 18.38 2.67
CA LEU A 52 7.72 17.86 3.75
C LEU A 52 9.10 18.52 3.78
N HIS A 53 9.74 18.72 2.63
CA HIS A 53 11.02 19.43 2.55
C HIS A 53 10.91 20.88 3.03
N GLU A 54 9.85 21.58 2.67
CA GLU A 54 9.58 22.94 3.16
C GLU A 54 9.41 22.96 4.68
N MET A 55 8.58 22.04 5.21
CA MET A 55 8.35 21.94 6.66
C MET A 55 9.66 21.70 7.43
N PHE A 56 10.47 20.76 7.00
CA PHE A 56 11.74 20.43 7.65
C PHE A 56 12.77 21.55 7.48
N GLY A 57 12.81 22.21 6.32
CA GLY A 57 13.64 23.39 6.08
C GLY A 57 13.28 24.58 6.97
N ALA A 58 12.02 24.68 7.36
CA ALA A 58 11.53 25.68 8.33
C ALA A 58 11.66 25.24 9.80
N GLY A 59 12.37 24.16 10.09
CA GLY A 59 12.55 23.60 11.44
C GLY A 59 11.32 22.85 11.97
N ALA A 60 10.54 22.25 11.09
CA ALA A 60 9.32 21.49 11.38
C ALA A 60 8.24 22.30 12.15
N GLN A 61 8.23 23.62 11.95
CA GLN A 61 7.23 24.49 12.55
C GLN A 61 6.04 24.69 11.61
N GLN A 62 4.91 24.15 11.97
CA GLN A 62 3.64 24.45 11.28
C GLN A 62 3.06 25.73 11.83
N LYS A 63 2.81 26.69 10.94
CA LYS A 63 2.17 27.97 11.27
C LYS A 63 0.64 27.93 11.11
N VAL A 64 0.18 27.12 10.18
CA VAL A 64 -1.23 27.00 9.81
C VAL A 64 -1.56 25.52 9.71
N HIS A 65 -2.75 25.16 10.13
CA HIS A 65 -3.33 23.83 9.97
C HIS A 65 -4.56 23.96 9.08
N GLU A 66 -4.51 23.36 7.91
CA GLU A 66 -5.61 23.36 6.95
C GLU A 66 -5.93 21.94 6.51
N ILE A 67 -7.20 21.69 6.26
CA ILE A 67 -7.67 20.46 5.64
C ILE A 67 -7.94 20.79 4.18
N LEU A 68 -7.34 20.04 3.26
CA LEU A 68 -7.58 20.21 1.83
C LEU A 68 -9.04 20.00 1.51
N ASP A 69 -9.63 20.95 0.79
CA ASP A 69 -10.96 20.79 0.22
C ASP A 69 -10.90 19.83 -0.98
N VAL A 70 -12.00 19.18 -1.27
CA VAL A 70 -12.12 18.24 -2.38
C VAL A 70 -11.78 18.87 -3.74
N ASP A 71 -12.01 20.18 -3.90
CA ASP A 71 -11.70 20.91 -5.13
C ASP A 71 -10.24 21.39 -5.23
N GLU A 72 -9.49 21.33 -4.14
CA GLU A 72 -8.06 21.64 -4.14
C GLU A 72 -7.22 20.49 -4.70
N ILE A 73 -7.75 19.27 -4.65
CA ILE A 73 -7.13 18.11 -5.29
C ILE A 73 -7.60 18.03 -6.74
N VAL A 74 -6.82 18.62 -7.64
CA VAL A 74 -7.18 18.78 -9.05
C VAL A 74 -7.05 17.48 -9.82
N THR A 75 -5.93 16.76 -9.66
CA THR A 75 -5.63 15.48 -10.32
C THR A 75 -4.99 14.53 -9.32
N GLY A 76 -4.98 13.27 -9.65
CA GLY A 76 -4.31 12.25 -8.86
C GLY A 76 -4.90 10.87 -9.08
N ILE A 77 -4.10 9.88 -8.77
CA ILE A 77 -4.47 8.46 -8.81
C ILE A 77 -3.96 7.84 -7.52
N ASP A 78 -4.81 7.09 -6.84
CA ASP A 78 -4.40 6.23 -5.74
C ASP A 78 -4.23 4.80 -6.24
N GLU A 79 -3.02 4.28 -6.10
CA GLU A 79 -2.65 2.91 -6.43
C GLU A 79 -2.43 2.13 -5.14
N LEU A 80 -3.33 1.21 -4.84
CA LEU A 80 -3.34 0.43 -3.62
C LEU A 80 -3.23 -1.05 -3.93
N GLY A 81 -2.22 -1.73 -3.42
CA GLY A 81 -2.04 -3.13 -3.75
C GLY A 81 -0.92 -3.83 -3.00
N VAL A 82 -0.69 -5.06 -3.40
CA VAL A 82 0.33 -5.95 -2.84
C VAL A 82 1.30 -6.38 -3.93
N LEU A 83 2.59 -6.23 -3.69
CA LEU A 83 3.65 -6.80 -4.50
C LEU A 83 4.21 -8.04 -3.79
N ILE A 84 3.96 -9.20 -4.38
CA ILE A 84 4.52 -10.47 -3.91
C ILE A 84 5.72 -10.79 -4.79
N TYR A 85 6.89 -10.98 -4.18
CA TYR A 85 8.14 -11.19 -4.93
C TYR A 85 9.02 -12.27 -4.33
N GLY A 86 10.01 -12.73 -5.11
CA GLY A 86 10.95 -13.78 -4.71
C GLY A 86 10.40 -15.19 -4.89
N HIS A 87 9.39 -15.39 -5.74
CA HIS A 87 8.85 -16.69 -6.09
C HIS A 87 9.27 -17.10 -7.52
N GLU A 88 8.99 -18.35 -7.93
CA GLU A 88 9.42 -18.91 -9.21
C GLU A 88 9.04 -18.10 -10.47
N LYS A 89 8.00 -17.26 -10.39
CA LYS A 89 7.54 -16.37 -11.45
C LYS A 89 8.00 -14.92 -11.26
N ASN A 90 9.01 -14.72 -10.45
CA ASN A 90 9.64 -13.47 -10.12
C ASN A 90 8.80 -12.56 -9.20
N ALA A 91 7.88 -11.78 -9.71
CA ALA A 91 7.01 -10.95 -8.90
C ALA A 91 5.60 -10.83 -9.49
N LEU A 92 4.61 -10.65 -8.61
CA LEU A 92 3.21 -10.42 -8.92
C LEU A 92 2.75 -9.15 -8.20
N TRP A 93 2.28 -8.17 -8.95
CA TRP A 93 1.47 -7.07 -8.43
C TRP A 93 -0.01 -7.46 -8.50
N TYR A 94 -0.72 -7.25 -7.39
CA TYR A 94 -2.18 -7.31 -7.34
C TYR A 94 -2.70 -6.07 -6.63
N GLY A 95 -3.55 -5.30 -7.28
CA GLY A 95 -4.03 -4.06 -6.68
C GLY A 95 -5.08 -3.34 -7.50
N SER A 96 -5.50 -2.21 -6.98
CA SER A 96 -6.49 -1.32 -7.56
C SER A 96 -5.87 0.03 -7.92
N ARG A 97 -6.55 0.74 -8.82
CA ARG A 97 -6.20 2.08 -9.25
C ARG A 97 -7.45 2.92 -9.37
N LEU A 98 -7.53 3.98 -8.59
CA LEU A 98 -8.66 4.88 -8.58
C LEU A 98 -8.21 6.32 -8.83
N SER A 99 -8.72 6.96 -9.87
CA SER A 99 -8.46 8.37 -10.13
C SER A 99 -9.38 9.27 -9.31
N ASN A 100 -8.92 10.51 -9.12
CA ASN A 100 -9.72 11.53 -8.43
C ASN A 100 -10.98 11.90 -9.22
N GLU A 101 -10.94 11.83 -10.56
CA GLU A 101 -12.10 12.07 -11.43
C GLU A 101 -13.17 10.99 -11.28
N GLU A 102 -12.76 9.71 -11.28
CA GLU A 102 -13.67 8.59 -11.03
C GLU A 102 -14.28 8.69 -9.63
N THR A 103 -13.48 9.05 -8.65
CA THR A 103 -13.93 9.25 -7.28
C THR A 103 -15.02 10.32 -7.18
N LYS A 104 -14.82 11.47 -7.80
CA LYS A 104 -15.82 12.56 -7.80
C LYS A 104 -17.15 12.14 -8.45
N THR A 105 -17.10 11.19 -9.39
CA THR A 105 -18.30 10.63 -10.00
C THR A 105 -19.02 9.66 -9.05
N LEU A 106 -18.29 8.84 -8.33
CA LEU A 106 -18.83 7.87 -7.38
C LEU A 106 -19.28 8.51 -6.07
N ALA A 107 -18.49 9.44 -5.55
CA ALA A 107 -18.68 10.11 -4.26
C ALA A 107 -18.19 11.57 -4.37
N PRO A 108 -19.06 12.54 -4.70
CA PRO A 108 -18.67 13.91 -5.09
C PRO A 108 -17.83 14.68 -4.07
N TYR A 109 -17.86 14.30 -2.81
CA TYR A 109 -17.12 14.96 -1.71
C TYR A 109 -15.95 14.14 -1.18
N GLN A 110 -15.49 13.15 -1.95
CA GLN A 110 -14.35 12.30 -1.60
C GLN A 110 -13.19 12.49 -2.57
N ASN A 111 -11.98 12.20 -2.11
CA ASN A 111 -10.82 11.96 -2.94
C ASN A 111 -10.56 10.45 -3.08
N ALA A 112 -9.65 10.07 -3.98
CA ALA A 112 -9.40 8.67 -4.29
C ALA A 112 -8.97 7.84 -3.06
N THR A 113 -8.01 8.34 -2.29
CA THR A 113 -7.55 7.68 -1.05
C THR A 113 -8.68 7.58 -0.02
N GLY A 114 -9.41 8.67 0.19
CA GLY A 114 -10.53 8.71 1.13
C GLY A 114 -11.62 7.70 0.78
N LEU A 115 -11.97 7.57 -0.50
CA LEU A 115 -13.00 6.63 -0.94
C LEU A 115 -12.54 5.17 -0.78
N GLN A 116 -11.31 4.85 -1.17
CA GLN A 116 -10.77 3.49 -1.01
C GLN A 116 -10.74 3.07 0.47
N VAL A 117 -10.26 3.94 1.35
CA VAL A 117 -10.23 3.66 2.81
C VAL A 117 -11.63 3.53 3.39
N THR A 118 -12.53 4.46 3.09
CA THR A 118 -13.91 4.43 3.65
C THR A 118 -14.73 3.27 3.10
N SER A 119 -14.43 2.77 1.90
CA SER A 119 -15.06 1.56 1.35
C SER A 119 -14.74 0.32 2.18
N ALA A 120 -13.52 0.25 2.77
CA ALA A 120 -13.16 -0.83 3.69
C ALA A 120 -13.95 -0.75 5.00
N VAL A 121 -14.13 0.45 5.53
CA VAL A 121 -14.99 0.67 6.72
C VAL A 121 -16.42 0.26 6.41
N LEU A 122 -16.96 0.63 5.25
CA LEU A 122 -18.29 0.21 4.80
C LEU A 122 -18.39 -1.32 4.73
N ALA A 123 -17.39 -1.99 4.17
CA ALA A 123 -17.37 -3.44 4.09
C ALA A 123 -17.41 -4.10 5.47
N GLY A 124 -16.61 -3.60 6.40
CA GLY A 124 -16.62 -4.07 7.80
C GLY A 124 -17.97 -3.86 8.47
N MET A 125 -18.61 -2.72 8.24
CA MET A 125 -19.96 -2.45 8.77
C MET A 125 -21.02 -3.41 8.20
N VAL A 126 -20.98 -3.66 6.88
CA VAL A 126 -21.88 -4.62 6.23
C VAL A 126 -21.66 -6.02 6.80
N TRP A 127 -20.41 -6.45 6.88
CA TRP A 127 -20.05 -7.75 7.44
C TRP A 127 -20.54 -7.91 8.88
N ALA A 128 -20.38 -6.89 9.73
CA ALA A 128 -20.85 -6.90 11.12
C ALA A 128 -22.38 -7.01 11.22
N LEU A 129 -23.12 -6.33 10.35
CA LEU A 129 -24.58 -6.44 10.28
C LEU A 129 -25.04 -7.84 9.84
N GLU A 130 -24.31 -8.47 8.94
CA GLU A 130 -24.58 -9.82 8.47
C GLU A 130 -24.17 -10.91 9.50
N ASN A 131 -23.26 -10.58 10.44
CA ASN A 131 -22.73 -11.50 11.45
C ASN A 131 -22.93 -11.00 12.90
N PRO A 132 -24.17 -10.69 13.34
CA PRO A 132 -24.41 -10.02 14.61
C PRO A 132 -24.04 -10.84 15.85
N GLN A 133 -23.76 -12.13 15.70
CA GLN A 133 -23.37 -13.03 16.78
C GLN A 133 -21.86 -13.31 16.83
N ALA A 134 -21.07 -12.72 15.95
CA ALA A 134 -19.63 -13.00 15.87
C ALA A 134 -18.83 -12.45 17.07
N GLY A 135 -19.41 -11.50 17.84
CA GLY A 135 -18.72 -10.89 18.96
C GLY A 135 -17.70 -9.84 18.53
N ILE A 136 -16.58 -9.79 19.23
CA ILE A 136 -15.45 -8.92 18.87
C ILE A 136 -14.58 -9.67 17.85
N VAL A 137 -14.41 -9.10 16.67
CA VAL A 137 -13.68 -9.68 15.54
C VAL A 137 -12.73 -8.65 14.98
N GLU A 138 -11.48 -9.04 14.79
CA GLU A 138 -10.47 -8.23 14.09
C GLU A 138 -10.65 -8.35 12.57
N THR A 139 -10.12 -7.39 11.84
CA THR A 139 -10.27 -7.32 10.38
C THR A 139 -9.73 -8.57 9.66
N ASP A 140 -8.66 -9.16 10.18
CA ASP A 140 -8.02 -10.36 9.61
C ASP A 140 -8.88 -11.64 9.75
N GLU A 141 -9.88 -11.62 10.64
CA GLU A 141 -10.80 -12.72 10.88
C GLU A 141 -12.10 -12.61 10.06
N MET A 142 -12.32 -11.48 9.40
CA MET A 142 -13.51 -11.28 8.56
C MET A 142 -13.39 -12.04 7.24
N ASP A 143 -14.53 -12.42 6.67
CA ASP A 143 -14.57 -12.98 5.32
C ASP A 143 -14.14 -11.94 4.29
N HIS A 144 -12.88 -12.06 3.85
CA HIS A 144 -12.28 -11.15 2.88
C HIS A 144 -12.97 -11.17 1.52
N VAL A 145 -13.57 -12.30 1.11
CA VAL A 145 -14.31 -12.39 -0.16
C VAL A 145 -15.53 -11.48 -0.09
N ARG A 146 -16.30 -11.61 1.00
CA ARG A 146 -17.48 -10.76 1.22
C ARG A 146 -17.11 -9.29 1.36
N CYS A 147 -16.06 -8.96 2.11
CA CYS A 147 -15.58 -7.59 2.24
C CYS A 147 -15.16 -7.00 0.88
N LEU A 148 -14.43 -7.74 0.06
CA LEU A 148 -14.04 -7.31 -1.28
C LEU A 148 -15.24 -7.13 -2.22
N GLU A 149 -16.28 -7.95 -2.13
CA GLU A 149 -17.52 -7.75 -2.91
C GLU A 149 -18.15 -6.37 -2.64
N VAL A 150 -18.15 -5.93 -1.39
CA VAL A 150 -18.64 -4.61 -0.99
C VAL A 150 -17.74 -3.49 -1.47
N GLN A 151 -16.42 -3.69 -1.40
CA GLN A 151 -15.42 -2.67 -1.74
C GLN A 151 -15.24 -2.45 -3.24
N LYS A 152 -15.26 -3.53 -4.04
CA LYS A 152 -14.92 -3.49 -5.48
C LYS A 152 -15.54 -2.34 -6.27
N PRO A 153 -16.81 -1.94 -6.03
CA PRO A 153 -17.41 -0.80 -6.75
C PRO A 153 -16.70 0.54 -6.50
N TYR A 154 -15.90 0.65 -5.44
CA TYR A 154 -15.25 1.88 -5.00
C TYR A 154 -13.72 1.85 -5.14
N LEU A 155 -13.16 0.76 -5.64
CA LEU A 155 -11.71 0.58 -5.75
C LEU A 155 -11.14 1.01 -7.11
N GLY A 156 -12.00 1.23 -8.11
CA GLY A 156 -11.59 1.31 -9.51
C GLY A 156 -11.17 -0.07 -10.05
N PRO A 157 -10.50 -0.14 -11.21
CA PRO A 157 -10.01 -1.41 -11.75
C PRO A 157 -9.08 -2.14 -10.77
N VAL A 158 -9.40 -3.42 -10.52
CA VAL A 158 -8.56 -4.33 -9.73
C VAL A 158 -7.89 -5.30 -10.69
N GLU A 159 -6.57 -5.28 -10.73
CA GLU A 159 -5.76 -5.98 -11.72
C GLU A 159 -4.64 -6.79 -11.08
N ALA A 160 -4.18 -7.82 -11.81
CA ALA A 160 -3.05 -8.65 -11.42
C ALA A 160 -2.04 -8.70 -12.57
N HIS A 161 -0.78 -8.34 -12.29
CA HIS A 161 0.27 -8.31 -13.30
C HIS A 161 1.55 -8.98 -12.78
N TYR A 162 2.04 -9.96 -13.54
CA TYR A 162 3.41 -10.45 -13.33
C TYR A 162 4.41 -9.44 -13.90
N THR A 163 5.55 -9.33 -13.25
CA THR A 163 6.64 -8.43 -13.65
C THR A 163 7.99 -9.11 -13.50
N ASP A 164 8.90 -8.80 -14.45
CA ASP A 164 10.31 -9.21 -14.39
C ASP A 164 11.18 -8.19 -13.63
N TRP A 165 10.59 -7.09 -13.18
CA TRP A 165 11.31 -6.08 -12.42
C TRP A 165 11.88 -6.66 -11.12
N THR A 166 13.09 -6.25 -10.79
CA THR A 166 13.73 -6.51 -9.50
C THR A 166 14.20 -5.20 -8.87
N PRO A 167 14.43 -5.15 -7.55
CA PRO A 167 14.94 -3.96 -6.87
C PRO A 167 16.27 -3.42 -7.42
N LEU A 168 17.04 -4.26 -8.12
CA LEU A 168 18.33 -3.88 -8.71
C LEU A 168 18.21 -3.30 -10.13
N GLN A 169 17.04 -3.46 -10.78
CA GLN A 169 16.86 -3.03 -12.17
C GLN A 169 16.76 -1.50 -12.26
N GLY A 170 17.66 -0.91 -13.06
CA GLY A 170 17.67 0.54 -13.27
C GLY A 170 18.09 1.33 -12.04
N ARG A 171 18.60 0.68 -11.02
CA ARG A 171 19.12 1.32 -9.83
C ARG A 171 20.35 2.15 -10.19
N TRP A 172 20.33 3.39 -9.75
CA TRP A 172 21.41 4.33 -9.99
C TRP A 172 22.07 4.64 -8.65
N GLU A 173 23.40 4.54 -8.62
CA GLU A 173 24.19 4.69 -7.42
C GLU A 173 25.21 5.81 -7.61
N HIS A 174 25.20 6.79 -6.73
CA HIS A 174 26.31 7.72 -6.57
C HIS A 174 27.39 7.14 -5.66
N PHE A 175 26.99 6.30 -4.73
CA PHE A 175 27.88 5.71 -3.75
C PHE A 175 27.67 4.19 -3.73
N PRO A 176 28.73 3.42 -3.41
CA PRO A 176 28.60 1.98 -3.25
C PRO A 176 27.54 1.66 -2.19
N GLU A 177 26.56 0.89 -2.55
CA GLU A 177 25.54 0.38 -1.65
C GLU A 177 25.81 -1.08 -1.29
N ASN A 178 25.33 -1.50 -0.14
CA ASN A 178 25.40 -2.89 0.28
C ASN A 178 24.26 -3.68 -0.37
N ILE A 179 24.48 -4.11 -1.60
CA ILE A 179 23.54 -4.91 -2.39
C ILE A 179 23.96 -6.38 -2.43
N ASP A 180 23.01 -7.24 -2.75
CA ASP A 180 23.23 -8.66 -2.99
C ASP A 180 22.77 -9.00 -4.42
N GLU A 181 23.74 -9.10 -5.34
CA GLU A 181 23.45 -9.43 -6.74
C GLU A 181 23.09 -10.91 -6.93
N SER A 182 23.46 -11.78 -5.99
CA SER A 182 23.18 -13.22 -6.07
C SER A 182 21.72 -13.55 -5.78
N ASP A 183 21.05 -12.69 -5.01
CA ASP A 183 19.61 -12.78 -4.73
C ASP A 183 18.98 -11.39 -4.82
N PRO A 184 18.48 -10.99 -5.98
CA PRO A 184 17.99 -9.63 -6.21
C PRO A 184 16.78 -9.27 -5.35
N TRP A 185 16.06 -10.24 -4.82
CA TRP A 185 14.85 -10.03 -4.02
C TRP A 185 15.10 -9.94 -2.52
N GLN A 186 16.36 -9.96 -2.07
CA GLN A 186 16.67 -9.72 -0.66
C GLN A 186 16.22 -8.33 -0.23
N PHE A 187 15.66 -8.24 0.99
CA PHE A 187 15.12 -6.98 1.52
C PHE A 187 16.14 -5.84 1.50
N ARG A 188 17.43 -6.12 1.73
CA ARG A 188 18.51 -5.12 1.62
C ARG A 188 18.56 -4.44 0.25
N ASN A 189 18.17 -5.14 -0.81
CA ASN A 189 18.16 -4.59 -2.17
C ASN A 189 16.94 -3.70 -2.42
N VAL A 190 15.89 -3.85 -1.62
CA VAL A 190 14.71 -2.97 -1.66
C VAL A 190 15.01 -1.62 -1.03
N LEU A 191 15.89 -1.60 -0.04
CA LEU A 191 16.28 -0.37 0.66
C LEU A 191 17.14 0.50 -0.25
N ALA A 192 16.78 1.78 -0.37
CA ALA A 192 17.60 2.84 -0.94
C ALA A 192 18.13 3.69 0.21
N THR A 193 19.44 3.67 0.43
CA THR A 193 20.10 4.40 1.55
C THR A 193 20.99 5.51 1.02
#